data_2aa17af29c6e9907b6fb4a88177edf06
#
_entry.id   2aa17af29c6e9907b6fb4a88177edf06
#
_cell.length_a   1.000
_cell.length_b   1.000
_cell.length_c   1.000
_cell.angle_alpha   90.00
_cell.angle_beta   90.00
_cell.angle_gamma   90.00
#
_symmetry.space_group_name_H-M   'P 1'
#
loop_
_entity.id
_entity.type
_entity.pdbx_description
1 polymer ?
#
loop_
_entity_poly.entity_id
_entity_poly.type
_entity_poly.pdbx_seq_one_letter_code
_entity_poly.pdbx_strand_id
1 'polypeptide(L)'
;MFQYLEGYRGKTPVINLTETLSLLLKTLAFLKVLQSQKHQILLVISEPKYSTLVQFLANKLQQPYVNEAWIGGLLTNWDQMKTSVGAFQKFNSFFESSLQQQQTPFPKYLKTKKKIKGVKNRKQRPTAVFLFQTLNNENIIREANILNIPVIALVETSTRVKNIEYPVPLNTQSMKSVYLFCQLWWASVQKKDKLE
;
A
#
# COMPACT_ATOMS: atom_id res chain seq x y z
N MET A 1 -4.73 -8.02 18.55
CA MET A 1 -4.78 -6.59 18.96
C MET A 1 -4.74 -6.34 20.47
N PHE A 2 -5.25 -7.18 21.32
CA PHE A 2 -5.29 -6.92 22.79
C PHE A 2 -3.95 -6.48 23.39
N GLN A 3 -2.85 -7.04 22.96
CA GLN A 3 -1.49 -6.66 23.41
C GLN A 3 -1.11 -5.18 23.12
N TYR A 4 -1.81 -4.50 22.21
CA TYR A 4 -1.57 -3.11 21.83
C TYR A 4 -2.62 -2.15 22.40
N LEU A 5 -3.49 -2.63 23.28
CA LEU A 5 -4.47 -1.81 23.98
C LEU A 5 -3.96 -1.45 25.36
N GLU A 6 -4.10 -0.21 25.75
CA GLU A 6 -3.89 0.26 27.11
C GLU A 6 -5.07 -0.11 28.01
N GLY A 7 -6.29 -0.09 27.45
CA GLY A 7 -7.52 -0.38 28.17
C GLY A 7 -8.76 0.07 27.42
N TYR A 8 -9.83 0.30 28.17
CA TYR A 8 -11.11 0.77 27.63
C TYR A 8 -11.56 2.03 28.34
N ARG A 9 -12.04 3.01 27.56
CA ARG A 9 -12.75 4.17 28.09
C ARG A 9 -14.23 4.02 27.75
N GLY A 10 -15.01 3.51 28.71
CA GLY A 10 -16.35 3.05 28.44
C GLY A 10 -16.37 1.84 27.51
N LYS A 11 -16.98 1.99 26.34
CA LYS A 11 -17.00 0.95 25.29
C LYS A 11 -15.90 1.12 24.23
N THR A 12 -15.11 2.18 24.32
CA THR A 12 -14.11 2.51 23.31
C THR A 12 -12.74 1.96 23.72
N PRO A 13 -12.10 1.09 22.92
CA PRO A 13 -10.75 0.61 23.19
C PRO A 13 -9.72 1.75 22.95
N VAL A 14 -8.74 1.86 23.85
CA VAL A 14 -7.66 2.86 23.79
C VAL A 14 -6.37 2.17 23.38
N ILE A 15 -5.74 2.67 22.33
CA ILE A 15 -4.46 2.17 21.82
C ILE A 15 -3.33 2.62 22.75
N ASN A 16 -2.44 1.71 23.12
CA ASN A 16 -1.24 2.02 23.89
C ASN A 16 -0.24 2.78 23.02
N LEU A 17 -0.01 4.05 23.35
CA LEU A 17 0.87 4.92 22.57
C LEU A 17 2.34 4.57 22.71
N THR A 18 2.78 4.04 23.85
CA THR A 18 4.17 3.62 24.09
C THR A 18 4.54 2.45 23.17
N GLU A 19 3.66 1.42 23.12
CA GLU A 19 3.83 0.31 22.18
C GLU A 19 3.73 0.74 20.73
N THR A 20 2.79 1.64 20.43
CA THR A 20 2.65 2.21 19.07
C THR A 20 3.91 2.92 18.63
N LEU A 21 4.54 3.74 19.50
CA LEU A 21 5.76 4.47 19.16
C LEU A 21 6.90 3.50 18.88
N SER A 22 7.09 2.47 19.71
CA SER A 22 8.11 1.44 19.55
C SER A 22 7.96 0.72 18.19
N LEU A 23 6.74 0.26 17.85
CA LEU A 23 6.45 -0.40 16.60
C LEU A 23 6.57 0.53 15.38
N LEU A 24 6.15 1.78 15.53
CA LEU A 24 6.30 2.80 14.50
C LEU A 24 7.78 3.05 14.16
N LEU A 25 8.63 3.25 15.17
CA LEU A 25 10.07 3.48 14.94
C LEU A 25 10.72 2.29 14.27
N LYS A 26 10.41 1.06 14.70
CA LYS A 26 10.88 -0.17 14.06
C LYS A 26 10.44 -0.27 12.60
N THR A 27 9.17 0.05 12.33
CA THR A 27 8.61 0.04 10.96
C THR A 27 9.25 1.10 10.08
N LEU A 28 9.43 2.33 10.57
CA LEU A 28 10.08 3.40 9.82
C LEU A 28 11.55 3.08 9.51
N ALA A 29 12.27 2.47 10.46
CA ALA A 29 13.64 2.01 10.23
C ALA A 29 13.70 0.96 9.11
N PHE A 30 12.80 -0.02 9.12
CA PHE A 30 12.71 -1.05 8.08
C PHE A 30 12.37 -0.44 6.71
N LEU A 31 11.36 0.44 6.64
CA LEU A 31 10.99 1.14 5.41
C LEU A 31 12.13 1.98 4.85
N LYS A 32 12.90 2.66 5.72
CA LYS A 32 14.08 3.43 5.34
C LYS A 32 15.16 2.54 4.72
N VAL A 33 15.44 1.37 5.29
CA VAL A 33 16.40 0.40 4.74
C VAL A 33 15.97 -0.07 3.37
N LEU A 34 14.71 -0.51 3.21
CA LEU A 34 14.19 -0.92 1.92
C LEU A 34 14.30 0.18 0.86
N GLN A 35 13.98 1.42 1.23
CA GLN A 35 14.06 2.56 0.33
C GLN A 35 15.52 2.89 -0.06
N SER A 36 16.45 2.82 0.88
CA SER A 36 17.87 3.08 0.62
C SER A 36 18.50 2.04 -0.32
N GLN A 37 18.01 0.81 -0.25
CA GLN A 37 18.44 -0.28 -1.13
C GLN A 37 17.66 -0.32 -2.45
N LYS A 38 16.78 0.68 -2.71
CA LYS A 38 15.93 0.78 -3.90
C LYS A 38 14.99 -0.43 -4.09
N HIS A 39 14.62 -1.09 -3.00
CA HIS A 39 13.63 -2.16 -3.04
C HIS A 39 12.23 -1.63 -3.32
N GLN A 40 11.42 -2.43 -3.99
CA GLN A 40 10.04 -2.07 -4.30
C GLN A 40 9.11 -2.43 -3.14
N ILE A 41 8.39 -1.43 -2.64
CA ILE A 41 7.35 -1.57 -1.61
C ILE A 41 6.00 -1.33 -2.29
N LEU A 42 5.13 -2.32 -2.32
CA LEU A 42 3.79 -2.17 -2.89
C LEU A 42 2.87 -1.51 -1.86
N LEU A 43 2.45 -0.27 -2.12
CA LEU A 43 1.48 0.45 -1.29
C LEU A 43 0.06 0.05 -1.68
N VAL A 44 -0.73 -0.42 -0.73
CA VAL A 44 -2.10 -0.86 -0.99
C VAL A 44 -3.08 -0.11 -0.10
N ILE A 45 -4.11 0.45 -0.74
CA ILE A 45 -5.26 1.06 -0.09
C ILE A 45 -6.53 0.69 -0.83
N SER A 46 -7.52 0.20 -0.11
CA SER A 46 -8.84 -0.14 -0.67
C SER A 46 -9.89 0.94 -0.41
N GLU A 47 -9.60 1.90 0.46
CA GLU A 47 -10.54 2.94 0.84
C GLU A 47 -10.39 4.20 -0.01
N PRO A 48 -11.43 4.61 -0.75
CA PRO A 48 -11.36 5.72 -1.71
C PRO A 48 -10.91 7.05 -1.11
N LYS A 49 -11.25 7.32 0.17
CA LYS A 49 -10.90 8.58 0.85
C LYS A 49 -9.38 8.81 0.95
N TYR A 50 -8.58 7.75 0.96
CA TYR A 50 -7.11 7.84 1.03
C TYR A 50 -6.43 7.68 -0.32
N SER A 51 -7.17 7.40 -1.38
CA SER A 51 -6.63 7.10 -2.71
C SER A 51 -5.66 8.18 -3.20
N THR A 52 -6.05 9.45 -3.09
CA THR A 52 -5.21 10.59 -3.52
C THR A 52 -3.96 10.74 -2.67
N LEU A 53 -4.08 10.58 -1.33
CA LEU A 53 -2.96 10.67 -0.40
C LEU A 53 -1.91 9.58 -0.69
N VAL A 54 -2.37 8.33 -0.86
CA VAL A 54 -1.47 7.20 -1.14
C VAL A 54 -0.84 7.33 -2.51
N GLN A 55 -1.57 7.78 -3.52
CA GLN A 55 -1.01 8.06 -4.85
C GLN A 55 0.08 9.15 -4.78
N PHE A 56 -0.15 10.22 -4.02
CA PHE A 56 0.84 11.26 -3.82
C PHE A 56 2.10 10.73 -3.13
N LEU A 57 1.94 10.00 -2.04
CA LEU A 57 3.05 9.37 -1.31
C LEU A 57 3.83 8.40 -2.19
N ALA A 58 3.13 7.52 -2.92
CA ALA A 58 3.73 6.55 -3.83
C ALA A 58 4.57 7.22 -4.91
N ASN A 59 4.06 8.29 -5.51
CA ASN A 59 4.80 9.08 -6.50
C ASN A 59 6.06 9.73 -5.90
N LYS A 60 5.95 10.30 -4.70
CA LYS A 60 7.09 10.90 -3.98
C LYS A 60 8.16 9.87 -3.64
N LEU A 61 7.76 8.69 -3.19
CA LEU A 61 8.65 7.58 -2.85
C LEU A 61 9.10 6.75 -4.07
N GLN A 62 8.57 7.04 -5.26
CA GLN A 62 8.78 6.27 -6.50
C GLN A 62 8.40 4.79 -6.31
N GLN A 63 7.32 4.51 -5.57
CA GLN A 63 6.86 3.17 -5.27
C GLN A 63 5.58 2.80 -6.04
N PRO A 64 5.41 1.51 -6.38
CA PRO A 64 4.16 1.02 -6.96
C PRO A 64 3.02 1.09 -5.93
N TYR A 65 1.79 1.30 -6.42
CA TYR A 65 0.61 1.35 -5.56
C TYR A 65 -0.61 0.69 -6.19
N VAL A 66 -1.52 0.25 -5.34
CA VAL A 66 -2.87 -0.20 -5.68
C VAL A 66 -3.85 0.61 -4.83
N ASN A 67 -4.64 1.46 -5.46
CA ASN A 67 -5.62 2.34 -4.81
C ASN A 67 -7.06 2.07 -5.25
N GLU A 68 -7.28 0.92 -5.86
CA GLU A 68 -8.56 0.39 -6.30
C GLU A 68 -8.73 -1.03 -5.75
N ALA A 69 -9.81 -1.72 -6.16
CA ALA A 69 -10.02 -3.09 -5.75
C ALA A 69 -8.83 -4.00 -6.12
N TRP A 70 -8.39 -4.80 -5.14
CA TRP A 70 -7.32 -5.77 -5.34
C TRP A 70 -7.63 -6.75 -6.46
N ILE A 71 -6.65 -7.02 -7.28
CA ILE A 71 -6.73 -8.07 -8.30
C ILE A 71 -6.16 -9.35 -7.68
N GLY A 72 -7.02 -10.36 -7.45
CA GLY A 72 -6.56 -11.65 -6.93
C GLY A 72 -5.46 -12.25 -7.80
N GLY A 73 -4.41 -12.78 -7.16
CA GLY A 73 -3.24 -13.32 -7.85
C GLY A 73 -2.21 -12.26 -8.28
N LEU A 74 -2.37 -10.99 -7.89
CA LEU A 74 -1.42 -9.94 -8.26
C LEU A 74 0.01 -10.22 -7.76
N LEU A 75 0.18 -10.92 -6.66
CA LEU A 75 1.48 -11.33 -6.14
C LEU A 75 1.81 -12.78 -6.56
N THR A 76 0.90 -13.70 -6.34
CA THR A 76 1.13 -15.13 -6.57
C THR A 76 1.23 -15.50 -8.05
N ASN A 77 0.43 -14.84 -8.91
CA ASN A 77 0.43 -15.07 -10.35
C ASN A 77 1.11 -13.92 -11.11
N TRP A 78 2.26 -13.49 -10.61
CA TRP A 78 2.96 -12.30 -11.09
C TRP A 78 3.31 -12.33 -12.59
N ASP A 79 3.82 -13.45 -13.11
CA ASP A 79 4.28 -13.52 -14.50
C ASP A 79 3.13 -13.38 -15.50
N GLN A 80 1.99 -14.00 -15.21
CA GLN A 80 0.78 -13.86 -15.99
C GLN A 80 0.21 -12.43 -15.88
N MET A 81 0.24 -11.84 -14.68
CA MET A 81 -0.20 -10.47 -14.48
C MET A 81 0.68 -9.47 -15.22
N LYS A 82 1.99 -9.65 -15.23
CA LYS A 82 2.94 -8.84 -15.99
C LYS A 82 2.64 -8.87 -17.49
N THR A 83 2.39 -10.05 -18.04
CA THR A 83 2.02 -10.23 -19.44
C THR A 83 0.69 -9.51 -19.76
N SER A 84 -0.32 -9.68 -18.91
CA SER A 84 -1.63 -9.03 -19.05
C SER A 84 -1.54 -7.50 -18.97
N VAL A 85 -0.74 -6.97 -18.04
CA VAL A 85 -0.47 -5.53 -17.91
C VAL A 85 0.25 -4.99 -19.16
N GLY A 86 1.25 -5.71 -19.66
CA GLY A 86 1.97 -5.35 -20.88
C GLY A 86 1.07 -5.34 -22.12
N ALA A 87 0.22 -6.34 -22.26
CA ALA A 87 -0.77 -6.40 -23.34
C ALA A 87 -1.76 -5.22 -23.25
N PHE A 88 -2.24 -4.92 -22.03
CA PHE A 88 -3.12 -3.77 -21.83
C PHE A 88 -2.42 -2.43 -22.14
N GLN A 89 -1.15 -2.26 -21.82
CA GLN A 89 -0.39 -1.05 -22.15
C GLN A 89 -0.27 -0.84 -23.66
N LYS A 90 0.04 -1.90 -24.41
CA LYS A 90 0.06 -1.87 -25.89
C LYS A 90 -1.30 -1.50 -26.47
N PHE A 91 -2.36 -2.13 -25.95
CA PHE A 91 -3.73 -1.79 -26.36
C PHE A 91 -4.08 -0.34 -26.00
N ASN A 92 -3.69 0.13 -24.80
CA ASN A 92 -3.95 1.50 -24.35
C ASN A 92 -3.28 2.55 -25.25
N SER A 93 -2.02 2.34 -25.64
CA SER A 93 -1.31 3.27 -26.55
C SER A 93 -1.97 3.34 -27.93
N PHE A 94 -2.36 2.19 -28.48
CA PHE A 94 -3.09 2.12 -29.74
C PHE A 94 -4.47 2.79 -29.63
N PHE A 95 -5.22 2.49 -28.57
CA PHE A 95 -6.57 3.01 -28.35
C PHE A 95 -6.58 4.52 -28.10
N GLU A 96 -5.62 5.06 -27.35
CA GLU A 96 -5.49 6.52 -27.10
C GLU A 96 -5.14 7.26 -28.41
N SER A 97 -4.32 6.71 -29.27
CA SER A 97 -4.03 7.30 -30.58
C SER A 97 -5.26 7.32 -31.50
N SER A 98 -6.15 6.32 -31.37
CA SER A 98 -7.38 6.21 -32.14
C SER A 98 -8.53 7.07 -31.59
N LEU A 99 -8.52 7.42 -30.29
CA LEU A 99 -9.55 8.26 -29.64
C LEU A 99 -9.55 9.73 -30.09
N GLN A 100 -8.54 10.19 -30.83
CA GLN A 100 -8.55 11.54 -31.45
C GLN A 100 -9.76 11.76 -32.38
N GLN A 101 -10.58 10.72 -32.64
CA GLN A 101 -11.79 10.75 -33.43
C GLN A 101 -13.05 10.46 -32.59
N GLN A 102 -13.33 11.25 -31.54
CA GLN A 102 -14.66 11.38 -30.87
C GLN A 102 -15.33 10.11 -30.28
N GLN A 103 -14.64 9.04 -29.97
CA GLN A 103 -15.24 7.86 -29.32
C GLN A 103 -15.05 7.87 -27.80
N THR A 104 -16.15 7.75 -27.04
CA THR A 104 -16.12 7.61 -25.59
C THR A 104 -15.55 6.25 -25.18
N PRO A 105 -14.59 6.18 -24.25
CA PRO A 105 -14.02 4.90 -23.81
C PRO A 105 -15.08 4.03 -23.14
N PHE A 106 -15.12 2.74 -23.47
CA PHE A 106 -16.07 1.80 -22.86
C PHE A 106 -15.75 1.53 -21.37
N PRO A 107 -16.77 1.28 -20.52
CA PRO A 107 -16.63 1.23 -19.06
C PRO A 107 -15.61 0.19 -18.55
N LYS A 108 -15.53 -0.98 -19.20
CA LYS A 108 -14.57 -2.04 -18.84
C LYS A 108 -13.12 -1.59 -19.01
N TYR A 109 -12.83 -0.86 -20.08
CA TYR A 109 -11.50 -0.28 -20.31
C TYR A 109 -11.12 0.72 -19.21
N LEU A 110 -12.01 1.65 -18.87
CA LEU A 110 -11.78 2.64 -17.83
C LEU A 110 -11.53 1.99 -16.46
N LYS A 111 -12.30 0.97 -16.09
CA LYS A 111 -12.11 0.20 -14.85
C LYS A 111 -10.74 -0.50 -14.83
N THR A 112 -10.35 -1.15 -15.92
CA THR A 112 -9.04 -1.83 -16.03
C THR A 112 -7.89 -0.83 -15.97
N LYS A 113 -7.99 0.28 -16.70
CA LYS A 113 -7.01 1.37 -16.69
C LYS A 113 -6.75 1.91 -15.28
N LYS A 114 -7.82 2.15 -14.51
CA LYS A 114 -7.71 2.58 -13.10
C LYS A 114 -6.97 1.56 -12.24
N LYS A 115 -7.37 0.28 -12.29
CA LYS A 115 -6.76 -0.80 -11.49
C LYS A 115 -5.27 -1.00 -11.73
N ILE A 116 -4.82 -0.84 -12.98
CA ILE A 116 -3.44 -1.10 -13.39
C ILE A 116 -2.55 0.15 -13.25
N LYS A 117 -3.13 1.34 -13.11
CA LYS A 117 -2.41 2.63 -13.13
C LYS A 117 -1.17 2.66 -12.23
N GLY A 118 -1.28 2.19 -11.00
CA GLY A 118 -0.19 2.25 -10.02
C GLY A 118 0.85 1.13 -10.13
N VAL A 119 0.57 0.09 -10.91
CA VAL A 119 1.46 -1.08 -11.08
C VAL A 119 1.99 -1.24 -12.49
N LYS A 120 1.60 -0.38 -13.43
CA LYS A 120 1.94 -0.50 -14.86
C LYS A 120 3.46 -0.55 -15.15
N ASN A 121 4.27 0.15 -14.36
CA ASN A 121 5.73 0.24 -14.56
C ASN A 121 6.51 -0.77 -13.72
N ARG A 122 5.83 -1.70 -13.07
CA ARG A 122 6.44 -2.67 -12.17
C ARG A 122 7.10 -3.80 -12.95
N LYS A 123 8.42 -3.96 -12.80
CA LYS A 123 9.21 -4.97 -13.50
C LYS A 123 9.38 -6.27 -12.68
N GLN A 124 9.36 -6.16 -11.35
CA GLN A 124 9.64 -7.26 -10.42
C GLN A 124 8.56 -7.38 -9.35
N ARG A 125 8.53 -8.52 -8.65
CA ARG A 125 7.69 -8.68 -7.45
C ARG A 125 8.15 -7.70 -6.38
N PRO A 126 7.24 -7.17 -5.54
CA PRO A 126 7.63 -6.28 -4.47
C PRO A 126 8.39 -7.04 -3.40
N THR A 127 9.35 -6.37 -2.77
CA THR A 127 10.11 -6.90 -1.63
C THR A 127 9.30 -6.83 -0.33
N ALA A 128 8.37 -5.90 -0.24
CA ALA A 128 7.44 -5.76 0.89
C ALA A 128 6.08 -5.23 0.42
N VAL A 129 5.03 -5.53 1.19
CA VAL A 129 3.68 -5.00 0.98
C VAL A 129 3.33 -4.09 2.15
N PHE A 130 2.89 -2.86 1.85
CA PHE A 130 2.39 -1.92 2.84
C PHE A 130 0.88 -1.75 2.71
N LEU A 131 0.14 -2.11 3.75
CA LEU A 131 -1.32 -1.97 3.82
C LEU A 131 -1.70 -0.76 4.69
N PHE A 132 -2.37 0.22 4.10
CA PHE A 132 -2.93 1.36 4.86
C PHE A 132 -4.16 0.98 5.68
N GLN A 133 -4.75 -0.16 5.39
CA GLN A 133 -5.89 -0.72 6.09
C GLN A 133 -5.88 -2.24 5.92
N THR A 134 -6.18 -2.95 6.99
CA THR A 134 -6.20 -4.43 6.99
C THR A 134 -7.59 -4.99 6.73
N LEU A 135 -8.64 -4.22 7.06
CA LEU A 135 -10.02 -4.62 6.84
C LEU A 135 -10.26 -4.89 5.34
N ASN A 136 -10.88 -6.01 5.01
CA ASN A 136 -11.15 -6.48 3.64
C ASN A 136 -9.90 -6.76 2.78
N ASN A 137 -8.71 -6.78 3.37
CA ASN A 137 -7.44 -7.02 2.67
C ASN A 137 -6.76 -8.34 3.09
N GLU A 138 -7.48 -9.27 3.71
CA GLU A 138 -6.96 -10.56 4.18
C GLU A 138 -6.37 -11.42 3.04
N ASN A 139 -6.94 -11.31 1.85
CA ASN A 139 -6.42 -12.02 0.67
C ASN A 139 -5.01 -11.55 0.29
N ILE A 140 -4.73 -10.26 0.45
CA ILE A 140 -3.41 -9.68 0.17
C ILE A 140 -2.37 -10.22 1.16
N ILE A 141 -2.73 -10.23 2.45
CA ILE A 141 -1.88 -10.79 3.51
C ILE A 141 -1.59 -12.27 3.22
N ARG A 142 -2.61 -13.03 2.83
CA ARG A 142 -2.45 -14.44 2.47
C ARG A 142 -1.53 -14.64 1.26
N GLU A 143 -1.72 -13.87 0.18
CA GLU A 143 -0.86 -13.94 -1.00
C GLU A 143 0.59 -13.57 -0.69
N ALA A 144 0.82 -12.52 0.12
CA ALA A 144 2.15 -12.09 0.53
C ALA A 144 2.85 -13.17 1.37
N ASN A 145 2.13 -13.76 2.33
CA ASN A 145 2.68 -14.82 3.19
C ASN A 145 3.04 -16.10 2.42
N ILE A 146 2.24 -16.50 1.43
CA ILE A 146 2.58 -17.66 0.56
C ILE A 146 3.94 -17.44 -0.14
N LEU A 147 4.28 -16.20 -0.44
CA LEU A 147 5.52 -15.83 -1.11
C LEU A 147 6.65 -15.40 -0.16
N ASN A 148 6.43 -15.49 1.16
CA ASN A 148 7.34 -14.98 2.19
C ASN A 148 7.69 -13.49 2.00
N ILE A 149 6.74 -12.69 1.50
CA ILE A 149 6.89 -11.24 1.36
C ILE A 149 6.41 -10.59 2.67
N PRO A 150 7.25 -9.83 3.38
CA PRO A 150 6.88 -9.19 4.64
C PRO A 150 5.73 -8.19 4.44
N VAL A 151 4.76 -8.27 5.36
CA VAL A 151 3.60 -7.40 5.38
C VAL A 151 3.76 -6.36 6.49
N ILE A 152 3.68 -5.12 6.08
CA ILE A 152 3.62 -3.95 6.97
C ILE A 152 2.19 -3.43 6.92
N ALA A 153 1.56 -3.17 8.06
CA ALA A 153 0.18 -2.71 8.04
C ALA A 153 -0.14 -1.72 9.16
N LEU A 154 -0.96 -0.73 8.84
CA LEU A 154 -1.67 0.06 9.85
C LEU A 154 -2.83 -0.79 10.35
N VAL A 155 -2.87 -1.01 11.67
CA VAL A 155 -3.83 -1.94 12.29
C VAL A 155 -4.72 -1.23 13.29
N GLU A 156 -6.02 -1.47 13.16
CA GLU A 156 -7.05 -0.96 14.08
C GLU A 156 -7.30 -1.93 15.24
N THR A 157 -8.00 -1.46 16.24
CA THR A 157 -8.38 -2.23 17.44
C THR A 157 -9.19 -3.49 17.14
N SER A 158 -9.92 -3.52 16.03
CA SER A 158 -10.70 -4.68 15.54
C SER A 158 -9.90 -5.65 14.69
N THR A 159 -8.66 -5.30 14.30
CA THR A 159 -7.85 -6.08 13.34
C THR A 159 -7.22 -7.30 13.97
N ARG A 160 -7.19 -8.42 13.24
CA ARG A 160 -6.35 -9.58 13.56
C ARG A 160 -4.94 -9.33 13.05
N VAL A 161 -3.96 -9.32 13.97
CA VAL A 161 -2.54 -8.99 13.66
C VAL A 161 -1.73 -10.21 13.18
N LYS A 162 -2.36 -11.40 13.16
CA LYS A 162 -1.71 -12.62 12.71
C LYS A 162 -1.21 -12.48 11.27
N ASN A 163 0.01 -12.91 11.02
CA ASN A 163 0.67 -12.87 9.70
C ASN A 163 0.97 -11.44 9.18
N ILE A 164 1.17 -10.49 10.10
CA ILE A 164 1.66 -9.15 9.81
C ILE A 164 2.97 -8.98 10.58
N GLU A 165 4.09 -8.80 9.87
CA GLU A 165 5.42 -8.72 10.48
C GLU A 165 5.67 -7.38 11.15
N TYR A 166 5.13 -6.31 10.57
CA TYR A 166 5.29 -4.95 11.05
C TYR A 166 3.92 -4.28 11.26
N PRO A 167 3.20 -4.62 12.34
CA PRO A 167 1.96 -3.95 12.65
C PRO A 167 2.22 -2.58 13.30
N VAL A 168 1.53 -1.55 12.82
CA VAL A 168 1.52 -0.22 13.43
C VAL A 168 0.11 0.08 13.94
N PRO A 169 -0.14 -0.01 15.26
CA PRO A 169 -1.44 0.31 15.82
C PRO A 169 -1.77 1.79 15.58
N LEU A 170 -2.87 2.05 14.89
CA LEU A 170 -3.27 3.40 14.52
C LEU A 170 -4.77 3.46 14.26
N ASN A 171 -5.40 4.61 14.51
CA ASN A 171 -6.76 4.85 14.08
C ASN A 171 -6.76 5.16 12.56
N THR A 172 -7.04 4.14 11.73
CA THR A 172 -7.07 4.28 10.27
C THR A 172 -8.34 4.97 9.77
N GLN A 173 -9.35 5.19 10.63
CA GLN A 173 -10.53 5.97 10.26
C GLN A 173 -10.23 7.49 10.28
N SER A 174 -9.24 7.90 11.06
CA SER A 174 -8.81 9.30 11.15
C SER A 174 -7.85 9.66 10.02
N MET A 175 -8.25 10.57 9.14
CA MET A 175 -7.40 11.11 8.08
C MET A 175 -6.10 11.73 8.64
N LYS A 176 -6.20 12.43 9.79
CA LYS A 176 -5.06 13.07 10.44
C LYS A 176 -3.99 12.06 10.87
N SER A 177 -4.42 10.91 11.41
CA SER A 177 -3.49 9.86 11.87
C SER A 177 -2.75 9.22 10.69
N VAL A 178 -3.47 8.88 9.62
CA VAL A 178 -2.86 8.30 8.40
C VAL A 178 -1.93 9.32 7.73
N TYR A 179 -2.33 10.59 7.66
CA TYR A 179 -1.50 11.66 7.11
C TYR A 179 -0.21 11.85 7.92
N LEU A 180 -0.30 11.87 9.25
CA LEU A 180 0.87 11.95 10.14
C LEU A 180 1.84 10.80 9.88
N PHE A 181 1.35 9.56 9.77
CA PHE A 181 2.19 8.42 9.41
C PHE A 181 2.91 8.63 8.07
N CYS A 182 2.19 9.08 7.04
CA CYS A 182 2.77 9.35 5.72
C CYS A 182 3.87 10.43 5.79
N GLN A 183 3.67 11.48 6.58
CA GLN A 183 4.67 12.52 6.80
C GLN A 183 5.92 11.99 7.51
N LEU A 184 5.74 11.18 8.56
CA LEU A 184 6.86 10.58 9.29
C LEU A 184 7.66 9.63 8.39
N TRP A 185 6.98 8.83 7.59
CA TRP A 185 7.65 7.97 6.61
C TRP A 185 8.46 8.79 5.60
N TRP A 186 7.82 9.78 4.97
CA TRP A 186 8.51 10.66 4.03
C TRP A 186 9.74 11.35 4.66
N ALA A 187 9.58 11.91 5.86
CA ALA A 187 10.67 12.55 6.58
C ALA A 187 11.82 11.58 6.94
N SER A 188 11.50 10.31 7.26
CA SER A 188 12.51 9.29 7.58
C SER A 188 13.40 8.94 6.40
N VAL A 189 12.87 9.04 5.18
CA VAL A 189 13.62 8.77 3.94
C VAL A 189 14.50 9.96 3.55
N GLN A 190 14.01 11.20 3.73
CA GLN A 190 14.74 12.41 3.31
C GLN A 190 15.96 12.75 4.19
N LYS A 191 16.02 12.27 5.43
CA LYS A 191 17.15 12.56 6.35
C LYS A 191 18.51 12.01 5.89
N LYS A 192 18.60 11.32 4.75
CA LYS A 192 19.88 10.87 4.18
C LYS A 192 20.67 11.97 3.48
N ASP A 193 20.00 12.99 2.94
CA ASP A 193 20.64 14.00 2.08
C ASP A 193 21.30 15.16 2.85
N LYS A 194 21.34 15.09 4.20
CA LYS A 194 21.91 16.15 5.05
C LYS A 194 23.09 15.73 5.92
N LEU A 195 23.59 14.49 5.77
CA LEU A 195 24.72 13.96 6.56
C LEU A 195 25.87 13.45 5.65
N GLU A 196 25.87 13.77 4.39
CA GLU A 196 26.99 13.79 3.45
C GLU A 196 27.21 15.27 3.05
#